data_5aa2abe43616897279ef3ea8dc5ea6b4
#
_entry.id   5aa2abe43616897279ef3ea8dc5ea6b4
#
_cell.length_a   1.000
_cell.length_b   1.000
_cell.length_c   1.000
_cell.angle_alpha   90.00
_cell.angle_beta   90.00
_cell.angle_gamma   90.00
#
_symmetry.space_group_name_H-M   'P 1'
#
loop_
_entity.id
_entity.type
_entity.pdbx_description
1 polymer ?
#
loop_
_entity_poly.entity_id
_entity_poly.type
_entity_poly.pdbx_seq_one_letter_code
_entity_poly.pdbx_strand_id
1 'polypeptide(L)'
;MKRFHVHAHVEDLPTSVAFYSKMFGAEPTRVESDYAKWMIEDPRINFAISTRGGKPGVDHLGIQTDSAEELVELKARAKAADMTLLDVGETSCCYARSDKYWLTDPQGIAWEQFHTLGNIPVFGESAPAAAGEATAACCAGSAPRGKAVEVAVKPAASTSCC
;
A
#
# COMPACT_ATOMS: atom_id res chain seq x y z
N MET A 1 -16.33 -0.35 -3.40
CA MET A 1 -15.63 0.90 -3.86
C MET A 1 -14.20 0.89 -3.32
N LYS A 2 -13.26 1.42 -4.08
CA LYS A 2 -11.82 1.36 -3.75
C LYS A 2 -11.35 2.63 -3.04
N ARG A 3 -10.31 2.52 -2.20
CA ARG A 3 -9.62 3.61 -1.51
C ARG A 3 -8.20 3.73 -2.00
N PHE A 4 -7.73 4.95 -2.24
CA PHE A 4 -6.30 5.16 -2.45
C PHE A 4 -5.55 4.95 -1.14
N HIS A 5 -4.48 4.18 -1.17
CA HIS A 5 -3.64 3.92 -0.01
C HIS A 5 -2.29 4.58 -0.16
N VAL A 6 -1.83 5.19 0.94
CA VAL A 6 -0.49 5.74 1.08
C VAL A 6 0.07 5.31 2.44
N HIS A 7 1.26 4.75 2.44
CA HIS A 7 2.04 4.56 3.66
C HIS A 7 3.30 5.42 3.61
N ALA A 8 3.58 6.15 4.67
CA ALA A 8 4.78 6.95 4.80
C ALA A 8 5.55 6.63 6.09
N HIS A 9 6.88 6.65 6.01
CA HIS A 9 7.73 6.64 7.19
C HIS A 9 7.91 8.04 7.72
N VAL A 10 7.86 8.19 9.05
CA VAL A 10 8.05 9.45 9.77
C VAL A 10 9.09 9.28 10.88
N GLU A 11 9.80 10.34 11.25
CA GLU A 11 10.77 10.30 12.33
C GLU A 11 10.10 10.40 13.69
N ASP A 12 9.09 11.28 13.81
CA ASP A 12 8.36 11.55 15.04
C ASP A 12 6.86 11.36 14.83
N LEU A 13 6.32 10.33 15.45
CA LEU A 13 4.90 9.97 15.28
C LEU A 13 3.96 11.03 15.87
N PRO A 14 4.14 11.52 17.12
CA PRO A 14 3.25 12.53 17.69
C PRO A 14 3.17 13.82 16.87
N THR A 15 4.30 14.36 16.44
CA THR A 15 4.34 15.56 15.59
C THR A 15 3.64 15.32 14.26
N SER A 16 3.87 14.15 13.66
CA SER A 16 3.25 13.78 12.38
C SER A 16 1.74 13.58 12.53
N VAL A 17 1.28 12.94 13.61
CA VAL A 17 -0.14 12.80 13.92
C VAL A 17 -0.80 14.18 14.05
N ALA A 18 -0.19 15.09 14.82
CA ALA A 18 -0.72 16.45 14.98
C ALA A 18 -0.80 17.21 13.65
N PHE A 19 0.17 17.03 12.75
CA PHE A 19 0.18 17.64 11.42
C PHE A 19 -0.93 17.07 10.54
N TYR A 20 -0.98 15.75 10.38
CA TYR A 20 -1.93 15.11 9.46
C TYR A 20 -3.37 15.22 9.96
N SER A 21 -3.63 15.18 11.28
CA SER A 21 -4.97 15.41 11.83
C SER A 21 -5.49 16.82 11.47
N LYS A 22 -4.63 17.84 11.55
CA LYS A 22 -5.00 19.20 11.12
C LYS A 22 -5.22 19.29 9.62
N MET A 23 -4.33 18.67 8.83
CA MET A 23 -4.41 18.69 7.37
C MET A 23 -5.68 18.00 6.85
N PHE A 24 -6.04 16.85 7.43
CA PHE A 24 -7.24 16.11 7.05
C PHE A 24 -8.53 16.63 7.73
N GLY A 25 -8.40 17.46 8.77
CA GLY A 25 -9.54 17.88 9.59
C GLY A 25 -10.21 16.73 10.34
N ALA A 26 -9.44 15.67 10.62
CA ALA A 26 -9.94 14.42 11.22
C ALA A 26 -8.87 13.77 12.09
N GLU A 27 -9.30 13.17 13.20
CA GLU A 27 -8.43 12.35 14.02
C GLU A 27 -8.12 11.00 13.35
N PRO A 28 -6.96 10.38 13.65
CA PRO A 28 -6.65 9.06 13.13
C PRO A 28 -7.67 8.03 13.64
N THR A 29 -8.07 7.12 12.77
CA THR A 29 -8.97 6.00 13.10
C THR A 29 -8.26 4.92 13.92
N ARG A 30 -6.93 4.94 13.93
CA ARG A 30 -6.09 4.08 14.77
C ARG A 30 -4.79 4.78 15.11
N VAL A 31 -4.35 4.65 16.36
CA VAL A 31 -3.04 5.10 16.85
C VAL A 31 -2.43 4.00 17.71
N GLU A 32 -1.17 3.68 17.44
CA GLU A 32 -0.31 2.79 18.22
C GLU A 32 0.98 3.53 18.58
N SER A 33 1.87 2.92 19.35
CA SER A 33 3.13 3.56 19.74
C SER A 33 4.06 3.93 18.58
N ASP A 34 3.89 3.29 17.43
CA ASP A 34 4.76 3.36 16.26
C ASP A 34 4.00 3.47 14.92
N TYR A 35 2.69 3.67 14.98
CA TYR A 35 1.82 3.66 13.81
C TYR A 35 0.57 4.53 14.02
N ALA A 36 0.12 5.22 12.97
CA ALA A 36 -1.19 5.86 12.93
C ALA A 36 -1.81 5.72 11.55
N LYS A 37 -3.15 5.70 11.51
CA LYS A 37 -3.91 5.53 10.26
C LYS A 37 -5.17 6.39 10.26
N TRP A 38 -5.44 7.03 9.11
CA TRP A 38 -6.68 7.74 8.81
C TRP A 38 -7.44 7.04 7.70
N MET A 39 -8.75 6.91 7.89
CA MET A 39 -9.68 6.42 6.88
C MET A 39 -10.57 7.60 6.48
N ILE A 40 -10.18 8.32 5.44
CA ILE A 40 -10.88 9.51 4.94
C ILE A 40 -11.91 9.08 3.89
N GLU A 41 -13.12 9.66 3.93
CA GLU A 41 -14.19 9.29 3.01
C GLU A 41 -14.27 10.21 1.77
N ASP A 42 -13.83 11.46 1.89
CA ASP A 42 -13.81 12.42 0.78
C ASP A 42 -12.50 13.23 0.78
N PRO A 43 -11.60 12.96 -0.18
CA PRO A 43 -11.56 11.81 -1.07
C PRO A 43 -11.32 10.49 -0.30
N ARG A 44 -11.71 9.34 -0.88
CA ARG A 44 -11.52 8.04 -0.21
C ARG A 44 -10.05 7.65 -0.13
N ILE A 45 -9.45 7.88 1.01
CA ILE A 45 -8.03 7.62 1.29
C ILE A 45 -7.88 6.78 2.55
N ASN A 46 -7.00 5.77 2.48
CA ASN A 46 -6.39 5.11 3.62
C ASN A 46 -4.96 5.64 3.72
N PHE A 47 -4.73 6.57 4.63
CA PHE A 47 -3.41 7.14 4.87
C PHE A 47 -2.82 6.57 6.17
N ALA A 48 -1.63 6.01 6.08
CA ALA A 48 -0.93 5.43 7.22
C ALA A 48 0.48 6.02 7.35
N ILE A 49 0.91 6.17 8.60
CA ILE A 49 2.28 6.56 8.93
C ILE A 49 2.87 5.62 9.97
N SER A 50 4.17 5.39 9.91
CA SER A 50 4.89 4.63 10.94
C SER A 50 6.30 5.13 11.16
N THR A 51 6.85 4.85 12.36
CA THR A 51 8.27 5.04 12.67
C THR A 51 9.10 3.78 12.40
N ARG A 52 8.48 2.73 11.85
CA ARG A 52 9.14 1.46 11.51
C ARG A 52 9.68 1.52 10.09
N GLY A 53 10.96 1.19 9.92
CA GLY A 53 11.55 1.01 8.60
C GLY A 53 12.53 2.08 8.19
N GLY A 54 12.45 2.53 6.95
CA GLY A 54 13.48 3.27 6.27
C GLY A 54 13.54 4.77 6.55
N LYS A 55 14.07 5.50 5.60
CA LYS A 55 14.14 6.97 5.66
C LYS A 55 12.73 7.57 5.60
N PRO A 56 12.50 8.73 6.26
CA PRO A 56 11.23 9.45 6.15
C PRO A 56 10.86 9.73 4.70
N GLY A 57 9.57 9.61 4.40
CA GLY A 57 9.01 9.78 3.06
C GLY A 57 7.97 8.71 2.74
N VAL A 58 7.49 8.73 1.50
CA VAL A 58 6.54 7.71 1.02
C VAL A 58 7.24 6.36 0.93
N ASP A 59 6.69 5.36 1.63
CA ASP A 59 7.16 3.98 1.58
C ASP A 59 6.55 3.25 0.39
N HIS A 60 5.22 3.27 0.32
CA HIS A 60 4.48 2.68 -0.80
C HIS A 60 3.14 3.37 -1.03
N LEU A 61 2.61 3.14 -2.20
CA LEU A 61 1.25 3.49 -2.59
C LEU A 61 0.40 2.22 -2.70
N GLY A 62 -0.92 2.37 -2.87
CA GLY A 62 -1.75 1.19 -3.06
C GLY A 62 -3.22 1.48 -3.31
N ILE A 63 -3.97 0.40 -3.47
CA ILE A 63 -5.43 0.42 -3.56
C ILE A 63 -6.00 -0.57 -2.55
N GLN A 64 -6.73 -0.07 -1.60
CA GLN A 64 -7.56 -0.89 -0.72
C GLN A 64 -8.91 -1.13 -1.37
N THR A 65 -9.34 -2.37 -1.39
CA THR A 65 -10.67 -2.77 -1.86
C THR A 65 -11.63 -2.99 -0.70
N ASP A 66 -12.92 -2.72 -0.93
CA ASP A 66 -13.98 -2.96 0.07
C ASP A 66 -14.41 -4.45 0.10
N SER A 67 -14.08 -5.21 -0.96
CA SER A 67 -14.40 -6.65 -1.02
C SER A 67 -13.30 -7.48 -1.67
N ALA A 68 -13.34 -8.78 -1.44
CA ALA A 68 -12.42 -9.74 -2.05
C ALA A 68 -12.59 -9.82 -3.58
N GLU A 69 -13.82 -9.70 -4.07
CA GLU A 69 -14.13 -9.73 -5.51
C GLU A 69 -13.47 -8.54 -6.23
N GLU A 70 -13.46 -7.36 -5.62
CA GLU A 70 -12.77 -6.19 -6.16
C GLU A 70 -11.24 -6.41 -6.22
N LEU A 71 -10.66 -7.13 -5.25
CA LEU A 71 -9.24 -7.49 -5.28
C LEU A 71 -8.93 -8.49 -6.40
N VAL A 72 -9.80 -9.49 -6.57
CA VAL A 72 -9.69 -10.46 -7.68
C VAL A 72 -9.78 -9.76 -9.04
N GLU A 73 -10.69 -8.79 -9.20
CA GLU A 73 -10.81 -7.98 -10.42
C GLU A 73 -9.52 -7.20 -10.73
N LEU A 74 -8.95 -6.52 -9.71
CA LEU A 74 -7.68 -5.79 -9.87
C LEU A 74 -6.54 -6.73 -10.26
N LYS A 75 -6.45 -7.89 -9.62
CA LYS A 75 -5.44 -8.92 -9.91
C LYS A 75 -5.59 -9.50 -11.33
N ALA A 76 -6.82 -9.74 -11.78
CA ALA A 76 -7.09 -10.20 -13.13
C ALA A 76 -6.67 -9.15 -14.18
N ARG A 77 -6.94 -7.86 -13.92
CA ARG A 77 -6.52 -6.74 -14.77
C ARG A 77 -5.00 -6.65 -14.89
N ALA A 78 -4.29 -6.76 -13.77
CA ALA A 78 -2.84 -6.73 -13.76
C ALA A 78 -2.23 -7.91 -14.53
N LYS A 79 -2.79 -9.12 -14.37
CA LYS A 79 -2.39 -10.31 -15.14
C LYS A 79 -2.66 -10.16 -16.64
N ALA A 80 -3.82 -9.63 -17.02
CA ALA A 80 -4.18 -9.39 -18.43
C ALA A 80 -3.27 -8.32 -19.10
N ALA A 81 -2.65 -7.48 -18.31
CA ALA A 81 -1.67 -6.47 -18.76
C ALA A 81 -0.21 -6.94 -18.63
N ASP A 82 0.03 -8.24 -18.41
CA ASP A 82 1.36 -8.85 -18.23
C ASP A 82 2.23 -8.19 -17.16
N MET A 83 1.59 -7.58 -16.14
CA MET A 83 2.31 -6.97 -15.01
C MET A 83 2.90 -8.07 -14.11
N THR A 84 4.12 -7.85 -13.66
CA THR A 84 4.76 -8.74 -12.67
C THR A 84 4.12 -8.54 -11.30
N LEU A 85 3.55 -9.61 -10.74
CA LEU A 85 2.89 -9.61 -9.43
C LEU A 85 3.76 -10.34 -8.41
N LEU A 86 3.86 -9.80 -7.20
CA LEU A 86 4.28 -10.54 -6.02
C LEU A 86 3.03 -10.89 -5.21
N ASP A 87 2.55 -12.09 -5.33
CA ASP A 87 1.37 -12.59 -4.61
C ASP A 87 1.77 -13.04 -3.21
N VAL A 88 1.30 -12.33 -2.18
CA VAL A 88 1.58 -12.64 -0.78
C VAL A 88 0.44 -13.46 -0.19
N GLY A 89 -0.79 -13.28 -0.70
CA GLY A 89 -1.98 -13.89 -0.14
C GLY A 89 -2.36 -13.28 1.21
N GLU A 90 -3.03 -14.08 2.06
CA GLU A 90 -3.41 -13.64 3.40
C GLU A 90 -2.17 -13.47 4.29
N THR A 91 -2.06 -12.30 4.91
CA THR A 91 -0.95 -11.95 5.81
C THR A 91 -1.40 -11.01 6.92
N SER A 92 -0.66 -11.03 8.02
CA SER A 92 -0.85 -10.13 9.17
C SER A 92 0.26 -9.09 9.17
N CYS A 93 -0.08 -7.83 8.92
CA CYS A 93 0.87 -6.72 8.90
C CYS A 93 0.15 -5.41 9.22
N CYS A 94 0.91 -4.46 9.81
CA CYS A 94 0.42 -3.10 10.04
C CYS A 94 -0.89 -3.06 10.83
N TYR A 95 -0.99 -3.91 11.87
CA TYR A 95 -2.15 -4.07 12.74
C TYR A 95 -3.44 -4.54 12.02
N ALA A 96 -3.29 -5.15 10.85
CA ALA A 96 -4.38 -5.71 10.08
C ALA A 96 -4.03 -7.09 9.51
N ARG A 97 -5.03 -7.95 9.35
CA ARG A 97 -4.98 -9.12 8.49
C ARG A 97 -5.60 -8.74 7.17
N SER A 98 -4.92 -9.02 6.08
CA SER A 98 -5.36 -8.69 4.72
C SER A 98 -4.92 -9.75 3.73
N ASP A 99 -5.68 -9.92 2.65
CA ASP A 99 -5.24 -10.59 1.43
C ASP A 99 -4.67 -9.54 0.50
N LYS A 100 -3.47 -9.78 -0.04
CA LYS A 100 -2.74 -8.79 -0.83
C LYS A 100 -1.77 -9.33 -1.85
N TYR A 101 -1.47 -8.47 -2.81
CA TYR A 101 -0.35 -8.64 -3.73
C TYR A 101 0.31 -7.29 -4.01
N TRP A 102 1.54 -7.34 -4.51
CA TRP A 102 2.32 -6.16 -4.84
C TRP A 102 2.56 -6.06 -6.34
N LEU A 103 2.59 -4.83 -6.82
CA LEU A 103 3.09 -4.43 -8.13
C LEU A 103 4.26 -3.47 -7.92
N THR A 104 5.12 -3.35 -8.92
CA THR A 104 6.16 -2.30 -8.94
C THR A 104 5.98 -1.52 -10.22
N ASP A 105 5.93 -0.20 -10.13
CA ASP A 105 5.84 0.65 -11.30
C ASP A 105 7.21 0.77 -12.02
N PRO A 106 7.27 1.36 -13.23
CA PRO A 106 8.52 1.46 -13.97
C PRO A 106 9.62 2.28 -13.28
N GLN A 107 9.28 3.12 -12.30
CA GLN A 107 10.22 3.91 -11.51
C GLN A 107 10.64 3.20 -10.21
N GLY A 108 10.08 2.04 -9.93
CA GLY A 108 10.40 1.24 -8.76
C GLY A 108 9.54 1.55 -7.53
N ILE A 109 8.45 2.31 -7.68
CA ILE A 109 7.50 2.53 -6.58
C ILE A 109 6.69 1.26 -6.37
N ALA A 110 6.64 0.81 -5.11
CA ALA A 110 5.82 -0.33 -4.74
C ALA A 110 4.34 0.08 -4.62
N TRP A 111 3.45 -0.77 -5.17
CA TRP A 111 2.00 -0.60 -5.12
C TRP A 111 1.36 -1.82 -4.45
N GLU A 112 0.80 -1.61 -3.27
CA GLU A 112 0.05 -2.62 -2.54
C GLU A 112 -1.41 -2.66 -3.02
N GLN A 113 -1.88 -3.83 -3.41
CA GLN A 113 -3.29 -4.06 -3.72
C GLN A 113 -3.83 -5.01 -2.65
N PHE A 114 -4.82 -4.59 -1.89
CA PHE A 114 -5.25 -5.38 -0.74
C PHE A 114 -6.73 -5.24 -0.37
N HIS A 115 -7.22 -6.29 0.27
CA HIS A 115 -8.50 -6.31 0.98
C HIS A 115 -8.25 -6.61 2.45
N THR A 116 -8.77 -5.76 3.34
CA THR A 116 -8.64 -5.95 4.79
C THR A 116 -9.65 -6.96 5.29
N LEU A 117 -9.17 -8.05 5.91
CA LEU A 117 -9.98 -9.11 6.49
C LEU A 117 -10.34 -8.84 7.95
N GLY A 118 -9.54 -8.05 8.65
CA GLY A 118 -9.78 -7.70 10.04
C GLY A 118 -8.63 -6.92 10.68
N ASN A 119 -8.91 -6.34 11.83
CA ASN A 119 -7.89 -5.69 12.65
C ASN A 119 -7.27 -6.71 13.62
N ILE A 120 -5.97 -6.56 13.88
CA ILE A 120 -5.21 -7.36 14.85
C ILE A 120 -4.49 -6.45 15.85
N PRO A 121 -4.19 -6.92 17.08
CA PRO A 121 -3.58 -6.09 18.12
C PRO A 121 -2.07 -5.91 17.98
N VAL A 122 -1.42 -6.61 17.04
CA VAL A 122 0.02 -6.60 16.84
C VAL A 122 0.38 -6.08 15.45
N PHE A 123 1.58 -5.53 15.28
CA PHE A 123 2.02 -5.00 13.99
C PHE A 123 2.11 -6.09 12.91
N GLY A 124 2.52 -7.29 13.26
CA GLY A 124 2.57 -8.47 12.41
C GLY A 124 2.97 -9.67 13.25
N GLU A 125 2.42 -10.83 12.94
CA GLU A 125 2.96 -12.09 13.44
C GLU A 125 4.11 -12.49 12.52
N SER A 126 5.30 -12.67 13.10
CA SER A 126 6.41 -13.34 12.40
C SER A 126 5.90 -14.75 12.03
N ALA A 127 5.71 -15.02 10.76
CA ALA A 127 5.52 -16.38 10.32
C ALA A 127 6.67 -17.22 10.88
N PRO A 128 6.43 -18.44 11.39
CA PRO A 128 7.49 -19.29 11.87
C PRO A 128 8.49 -19.47 10.73
N ALA A 129 9.75 -19.11 10.98
CA ALA A 129 10.83 -19.19 10.01
C ALA A 129 10.97 -20.63 9.48
N ALA A 130 10.44 -20.87 8.29
CA ALA A 130 10.96 -21.93 7.46
C ALA A 130 12.40 -21.50 7.08
N ALA A 131 13.38 -22.29 7.48
CA ALA A 131 14.80 -22.00 7.32
C ALA A 131 15.13 -21.66 5.86
N GLY A 132 15.55 -20.41 5.61
CA GLY A 132 15.93 -19.88 4.30
C GLY A 132 15.66 -18.40 4.25
N GLU A 133 16.67 -17.59 4.46
CA GLU A 133 16.76 -16.15 4.38
C GLU A 133 15.61 -15.43 3.65
N ALA A 134 14.65 -14.87 4.40
CA ALA A 134 13.77 -13.80 3.95
C ALA A 134 13.33 -12.99 5.16
N THR A 135 14.20 -12.12 5.63
CA THR A 135 13.87 -11.08 6.61
C THR A 135 13.03 -10.00 5.95
N ALA A 136 11.93 -9.64 6.59
CA ALA A 136 11.16 -8.40 6.41
C ALA A 136 10.39 -8.21 5.09
N ALA A 137 9.51 -9.14 4.72
CA ALA A 137 8.60 -8.94 3.58
C ALA A 137 7.25 -8.26 3.93
N CYS A 138 7.11 -7.67 5.12
CA CYS A 138 5.88 -6.97 5.49
C CYS A 138 5.86 -5.50 5.09
N CYS A 139 7.01 -4.89 4.88
CA CYS A 139 7.15 -3.52 4.39
C CYS A 139 7.89 -3.58 3.05
N ALA A 140 7.57 -2.71 2.12
CA ALA A 140 7.96 -2.72 0.70
C ALA A 140 9.46 -2.83 0.35
N GLY A 141 10.31 -3.35 1.23
CA GLY A 141 11.75 -3.42 1.04
C GLY A 141 12.27 -4.39 -0.02
N SER A 142 11.45 -5.24 -0.62
CA SER A 142 11.91 -6.32 -1.51
C SER A 142 10.98 -6.67 -2.66
N ALA A 143 10.18 -5.73 -3.14
CA ALA A 143 9.50 -5.95 -4.42
C ALA A 143 10.58 -6.12 -5.51
N PRO A 144 10.56 -7.21 -6.32
CA PRO A 144 11.53 -7.38 -7.39
C PRO A 144 11.42 -6.19 -8.33
N ARG A 145 12.53 -5.50 -8.58
CA ARG A 145 12.62 -4.46 -9.61
C ARG A 145 12.32 -5.13 -10.96
N GLY A 146 11.08 -5.07 -11.38
CA GLY A 146 10.69 -5.53 -12.71
C GLY A 146 11.40 -4.73 -13.77
N LYS A 147 11.75 -5.35 -14.91
CA LYS A 147 12.19 -4.63 -16.09
C LYS A 147 11.05 -3.70 -16.50
N ALA A 148 11.38 -2.45 -16.83
CA ALA A 148 10.42 -1.50 -17.35
C ALA A 148 9.68 -2.12 -18.55
N VAL A 149 8.36 -2.22 -18.46
CA VAL A 149 7.54 -2.59 -19.61
C VAL A 149 7.34 -1.31 -20.40
N GLU A 150 7.86 -1.25 -21.63
CA GLU A 150 7.52 -0.18 -22.56
C GLU A 150 6.02 -0.26 -22.85
N VAL A 151 5.26 0.61 -22.20
CA VAL A 151 3.86 0.83 -22.58
C VAL A 151 3.85 1.68 -23.83
N ALA A 152 3.53 1.08 -24.97
CA ALA A 152 3.30 1.82 -26.20
C ALA A 152 2.09 2.75 -26.00
N VAL A 153 2.35 4.01 -25.66
CA VAL A 153 1.32 5.04 -25.60
C VAL A 153 0.92 5.37 -27.02
N LYS A 154 -0.28 4.92 -27.41
CA LYS A 154 -0.88 5.33 -28.68
C LYS A 154 -1.06 6.85 -28.64
N PRO A 155 -0.48 7.65 -29.56
CA PRO A 155 -0.65 9.09 -29.51
C PRO A 155 -2.13 9.44 -29.63
N ALA A 156 -2.61 10.26 -28.71
CA ALA A 156 -3.95 10.83 -28.80
C ALA A 156 -4.02 11.69 -30.07
N ALA A 157 -5.07 11.49 -30.85
CA ALA A 157 -5.33 12.32 -32.02
C ALA A 157 -5.45 13.78 -31.55
N SER A 158 -4.61 14.66 -32.08
CA SER A 158 -4.67 16.09 -31.80
C SER A 158 -5.96 16.67 -32.37
N THR A 159 -6.95 16.87 -31.52
CA THR A 159 -8.05 17.79 -31.83
C THR A 159 -7.55 19.20 -31.57
N SER A 160 -7.24 19.91 -32.64
CA SER A 160 -7.00 21.34 -32.65
C SER A 160 -8.23 22.04 -32.09
N CYS A 161 -8.10 22.68 -30.94
CA CYS A 161 -9.04 23.70 -30.50
C CYS A 161 -8.63 25.04 -31.13
N CYS A 162 -9.49 25.60 -32.00
CA CYS A 162 -9.56 27.03 -32.29
C CYS A 162 -10.21 27.76 -31.13
#